data_cb50f38cdc71400f78ff84a5eeaff22f
#
_entry.id   cb50f38cdc71400f78ff84a5eeaff22f
#
_cell.length_a   1.000
_cell.length_b   1.000
_cell.length_c   1.000
_cell.angle_alpha   90.00
_cell.angle_beta   90.00
_cell.angle_gamma   90.00
#
_symmetry.space_group_name_H-M   'P 1'
#
loop_
_entity.id
_entity.type
_entity.pdbx_description
1 polymer ?
#
loop_
_entity_poly.entity_id
_entity_poly.type
_entity_poly.pdbx_seq_one_letter_code
_entity_poly.pdbx_strand_id
1 'polypeptide(L)'
;RHDAWQLRKSLEESANPYNLKRAEGGSLDIEILVQACQIQSASVHPLVLVPNTLEALEALGQAGVLETDQIQLMASNYRFLRAIESGLRLMNASARHDVPAQAAELQRLAYLLNEAD
;
A
#
# COMPACT_ATOMS: atom_id res chain seq x y z
N ARG A 1 20.03 -12.51 -7.73
CA ARG A 1 20.61 -12.14 -6.49
C ARG A 1 19.70 -12.39 -5.32
N HIS A 2 20.30 -12.81 -4.20
CA HIS A 2 19.49 -13.24 -3.05
C HIS A 2 18.61 -12.13 -2.50
N ASP A 3 19.17 -10.95 -2.33
CA ASP A 3 18.44 -9.81 -1.76
C ASP A 3 17.31 -9.34 -2.67
N ALA A 4 17.59 -9.25 -3.97
CA ALA A 4 16.58 -8.84 -4.94
C ALA A 4 15.43 -9.85 -5.02
N TRP A 5 15.75 -11.13 -4.92
CA TRP A 5 14.75 -12.19 -4.95
C TRP A 5 13.88 -12.14 -3.69
N GLN A 6 14.49 -11.94 -2.52
CA GLN A 6 13.75 -11.84 -1.27
C GLN A 6 12.83 -10.62 -1.28
N LEU A 7 13.31 -9.50 -1.78
CA LEU A 7 12.51 -8.30 -1.87
C LEU A 7 11.31 -8.51 -2.78
N ARG A 8 11.54 -9.10 -3.95
CA ARG A 8 10.45 -9.40 -4.89
C ARG A 8 9.42 -10.33 -4.25
N LYS A 9 9.88 -11.36 -3.55
CA LYS A 9 8.97 -12.30 -2.88
C LYS A 9 8.16 -11.60 -1.82
N SER A 10 8.78 -10.72 -1.03
CA SER A 10 8.08 -9.94 -0.01
C SER A 10 7.02 -9.03 -0.63
N LEU A 11 7.35 -8.40 -1.76
CA LEU A 11 6.40 -7.55 -2.47
C LEU A 11 5.20 -8.36 -2.95
N GLU A 12 5.44 -9.54 -3.51
CA GLU A 12 4.37 -10.43 -3.96
C GLU A 12 3.48 -10.88 -2.82
N GLU A 13 4.07 -11.21 -1.68
CA GLU A 13 3.32 -11.60 -0.50
C GLU A 13 2.47 -10.45 0.03
N SER A 14 3.03 -9.24 0.06
CA SER A 14 2.31 -8.05 0.50
C SER A 14 1.16 -7.71 -0.42
N ALA A 15 1.26 -8.09 -1.69
CA ALA A 15 0.22 -7.84 -2.68
C ALA A 15 -0.95 -8.80 -2.55
N ASN A 16 -0.82 -9.88 -1.77
CA ASN A 16 -1.88 -10.86 -1.61
C ASN A 16 -2.89 -10.41 -0.56
N PRO A 17 -4.16 -10.17 -0.94
CA PRO A 17 -5.16 -9.66 0.01
C PRO A 17 -5.45 -10.62 1.16
N TYR A 18 -5.18 -11.91 1.00
CA TYR A 18 -5.40 -12.87 2.07
C TYR A 18 -4.36 -12.78 3.19
N ASN A 19 -3.30 -12.02 2.98
CA ASN A 19 -2.26 -11.81 3.99
C ASN A 19 -2.58 -10.67 4.95
N LEU A 20 -3.72 -10.04 4.80
CA LEU A 20 -4.15 -8.95 5.69
C LEU A 20 -4.06 -9.33 7.17
N LYS A 21 -4.40 -10.56 7.51
CA LYS A 21 -4.37 -11.02 8.90
C LYS A 21 -2.96 -11.17 9.45
N ARG A 22 -1.96 -11.36 8.60
CA ARG A 22 -0.57 -11.55 9.02
C ARG A 22 0.18 -10.25 9.13
N ALA A 23 -0.22 -9.28 8.33
CA ALA A 23 0.45 -8.00 8.29
C ALA A 23 -0.22 -7.08 9.30
N GLU A 24 0.31 -7.01 10.50
CA GLU A 24 -0.23 -6.10 11.52
C GLU A 24 -0.27 -4.68 11.02
N GLY A 25 0.67 -4.31 10.20
CA GLY A 25 0.75 -2.98 9.64
C GLY A 25 0.05 -2.80 8.33
N GLY A 26 -0.39 -3.89 7.65
CA GLY A 26 -1.05 -3.78 6.36
C GLY A 26 -0.32 -2.88 5.37
N SER A 27 -0.79 -1.63 5.23
CA SER A 27 -0.19 -0.66 4.32
C SER A 27 1.23 -0.28 4.73
N LEU A 28 1.57 -0.38 6.02
CA LEU A 28 2.92 -0.07 6.50
C LEU A 28 3.95 -1.02 5.91
N ASP A 29 3.62 -2.29 5.74
CA ASP A 29 4.54 -3.24 5.13
C ASP A 29 4.87 -2.85 3.70
N ILE A 30 3.88 -2.37 2.95
CA ILE A 30 4.10 -1.88 1.60
C ILE A 30 4.98 -0.63 1.63
N GLU A 31 4.73 0.28 2.55
CA GLU A 31 5.54 1.49 2.70
C GLU A 31 7.01 1.15 2.97
N ILE A 32 7.25 0.18 3.85
CA ILE A 32 8.61 -0.25 4.19
C ILE A 32 9.30 -0.88 2.98
N LEU A 33 8.58 -1.73 2.24
CA LEU A 33 9.15 -2.37 1.06
C LEU A 33 9.49 -1.34 -0.02
N VAL A 34 8.60 -0.36 -0.23
CA VAL A 34 8.85 0.71 -1.18
C VAL A 34 10.08 1.53 -0.75
N GLN A 35 10.19 1.85 0.53
CA GLN A 35 11.33 2.57 1.05
C GLN A 35 12.63 1.79 0.86
N ALA A 36 12.59 0.48 1.05
CA ALA A 36 13.75 -0.36 0.81
C ALA A 36 14.19 -0.30 -0.65
N CYS A 37 13.25 -0.31 -1.58
CA CYS A 37 13.54 -0.16 -3.01
C CYS A 37 14.15 1.21 -3.30
N GLN A 38 13.63 2.26 -2.69
CA GLN A 38 14.15 3.61 -2.86
C GLN A 38 15.59 3.71 -2.39
N ILE A 39 15.89 3.16 -1.21
CA ILE A 39 17.23 3.22 -0.65
C ILE A 39 18.21 2.44 -1.51
N GLN A 40 17.82 1.26 -1.98
CA GLN A 40 18.69 0.44 -2.82
C GLN A 40 19.04 1.12 -4.15
N SER A 41 18.11 1.88 -4.71
CA SER A 41 18.32 2.47 -6.02
C SER A 41 18.73 3.93 -5.99
N ALA A 42 18.76 4.56 -4.81
CA ALA A 42 18.98 6.00 -4.69
C ALA A 42 20.33 6.48 -5.23
N SER A 43 21.38 5.66 -5.13
CA SER A 43 22.70 6.04 -5.61
C SER A 43 22.73 6.21 -7.13
N VAL A 44 21.90 5.44 -7.85
CA VAL A 44 21.82 5.49 -9.31
C VAL A 44 20.65 6.38 -9.74
N HIS A 45 19.56 6.38 -8.97
CA HIS A 45 18.33 7.08 -9.30
C HIS A 45 17.86 7.93 -8.11
N PRO A 46 18.53 9.05 -7.83
CA PRO A 46 18.17 9.84 -6.64
C PRO A 46 16.76 10.42 -6.67
N LEU A 47 16.15 10.55 -7.85
CA LEU A 47 14.81 11.10 -7.97
C LEU A 47 13.72 10.16 -7.43
N VAL A 48 14.06 8.91 -7.09
CA VAL A 48 13.08 8.01 -6.49
C VAL A 48 12.85 8.32 -5.01
N LEU A 49 13.67 9.16 -4.40
CA LEU A 49 13.54 9.50 -2.98
C LEU A 49 12.45 10.54 -2.76
N VAL A 50 11.20 10.10 -2.85
CA VAL A 50 10.03 10.94 -2.57
C VAL A 50 9.26 10.30 -1.40
N PRO A 51 8.68 11.11 -0.52
CA PRO A 51 8.09 10.57 0.72
C PRO A 51 6.73 9.90 0.56
N ASN A 52 5.95 10.29 -0.45
CA ASN A 52 4.63 9.70 -0.65
C ASN A 52 4.77 8.33 -1.32
N THR A 53 4.11 7.30 -0.75
CA THR A 53 4.28 5.93 -1.22
C THR A 53 3.81 5.72 -2.66
N LEU A 54 2.67 6.28 -3.03
CA LEU A 54 2.17 6.13 -4.40
C LEU A 54 3.05 6.86 -5.40
N GLU A 55 3.53 8.05 -5.04
CA GLU A 55 4.47 8.79 -5.89
C GLU A 55 5.81 8.06 -5.97
N ALA A 56 6.24 7.44 -4.88
CA ALA A 56 7.46 6.64 -4.87
C ALA A 56 7.37 5.46 -5.82
N LEU A 57 6.23 4.77 -5.83
CA LEU A 57 6.00 3.67 -6.76
C LEU A 57 6.09 4.15 -8.20
N GLU A 58 5.48 5.29 -8.49
CA GLU A 58 5.57 5.88 -9.83
C GLU A 58 7.00 6.22 -10.21
N ALA A 59 7.74 6.84 -9.30
CA ALA A 59 9.13 7.21 -9.53
C ALA A 59 10.01 5.97 -9.77
N LEU A 60 9.79 4.90 -8.99
CA LEU A 60 10.51 3.65 -9.17
C LEU A 60 10.19 3.01 -10.53
N GLY A 61 8.97 3.16 -10.99
CA GLY A 61 8.58 2.70 -12.31
C GLY A 61 9.27 3.48 -13.40
N GLN A 62 9.31 4.81 -13.30
CA GLN A 62 9.96 5.67 -14.27
C GLN A 62 11.46 5.40 -14.33
N ALA A 63 12.06 5.06 -13.19
CA ALA A 63 13.48 4.72 -13.13
C ALA A 63 13.78 3.29 -13.62
N GLY A 64 12.75 2.50 -13.91
CA GLY A 64 12.94 1.13 -14.37
C GLY A 64 13.30 0.15 -13.26
N VAL A 65 13.14 0.55 -12.00
CA VAL A 65 13.46 -0.31 -10.86
C VAL A 65 12.38 -1.37 -10.66
N LEU A 66 11.13 -0.98 -10.88
CA LEU A 66 9.98 -1.89 -10.80
C LEU A 66 9.24 -1.90 -12.13
N GLU A 67 8.64 -3.04 -12.46
CA GLU A 67 7.86 -3.19 -13.68
C GLU A 67 6.47 -2.59 -13.48
N THR A 68 5.84 -2.21 -14.58
CA THR A 68 4.51 -1.59 -14.57
C THR A 68 3.49 -2.45 -13.84
N ASP A 69 3.49 -3.75 -14.11
CA ASP A 69 2.55 -4.67 -13.47
C ASP A 69 2.73 -4.71 -11.97
N GLN A 70 3.98 -4.73 -11.51
CA GLN A 70 4.30 -4.71 -10.10
C GLN A 70 3.80 -3.44 -9.44
N ILE A 71 4.00 -2.30 -10.09
CA ILE A 71 3.59 -1.00 -9.58
C ILE A 71 2.08 -0.93 -9.48
N GLN A 72 1.36 -1.35 -10.52
CA GLN A 72 -0.10 -1.31 -10.52
C GLN A 72 -0.66 -2.18 -9.40
N LEU A 73 -0.13 -3.37 -9.25
CA LEU A 73 -0.56 -4.29 -8.20
C LEU A 73 -0.32 -3.72 -6.82
N MET A 74 0.89 -3.21 -6.59
CA MET A 74 1.25 -2.63 -5.30
C MET A 74 0.42 -1.40 -4.98
N ALA A 75 0.20 -0.52 -5.97
CA ALA A 75 -0.60 0.68 -5.77
C ALA A 75 -2.05 0.33 -5.45
N SER A 76 -2.64 -0.62 -6.18
CA SER A 76 -4.01 -1.07 -5.91
C SER A 76 -4.13 -1.64 -4.50
N ASN A 77 -3.19 -2.50 -4.12
CA ASN A 77 -3.22 -3.10 -2.80
C ASN A 77 -2.97 -2.08 -1.70
N TYR A 78 -2.09 -1.12 -1.95
CA TYR A 78 -1.85 -0.06 -0.98
C TYR A 78 -3.12 0.76 -0.75
N ARG A 79 -3.80 1.16 -1.83
CA ARG A 79 -5.07 1.89 -1.71
C ARG A 79 -6.14 1.08 -0.98
N PHE A 80 -6.23 -0.20 -1.31
CA PHE A 80 -7.17 -1.12 -0.69
C PHE A 80 -6.91 -1.23 0.81
N LEU A 81 -5.66 -1.46 1.20
CA LEU A 81 -5.29 -1.59 2.61
C LEU A 81 -5.52 -0.29 3.37
N ARG A 82 -5.17 0.84 2.76
CA ARG A 82 -5.42 2.14 3.38
C ARG A 82 -6.90 2.40 3.58
N ALA A 83 -7.73 2.00 2.61
CA ALA A 83 -9.16 2.16 2.72
C ALA A 83 -9.72 1.31 3.87
N ILE A 84 -9.28 0.06 3.99
CA ILE A 84 -9.71 -0.81 5.08
C ILE A 84 -9.26 -0.25 6.42
N GLU A 85 -8.01 0.17 6.53
CA GLU A 85 -7.48 0.72 7.79
C GLU A 85 -8.26 1.96 8.22
N SER A 86 -8.55 2.84 7.26
CA SER A 86 -9.35 4.03 7.53
C SER A 86 -10.75 3.68 7.97
N GLY A 87 -11.37 2.70 7.28
CA GLY A 87 -12.71 2.25 7.62
C GLY A 87 -12.77 1.65 9.01
N LEU A 88 -11.81 0.79 9.34
CA LEU A 88 -11.76 0.17 10.67
C LEU A 88 -11.56 1.21 11.77
N ARG A 89 -10.70 2.19 11.53
CA ARG A 89 -10.45 3.25 12.47
C ARG A 89 -11.69 4.09 12.70
N LEU A 90 -12.41 4.41 11.62
CA LEU A 90 -13.65 5.19 11.70
C LEU A 90 -14.78 4.41 12.36
N MET A 91 -14.89 3.12 12.07
CA MET A 91 -15.86 2.25 12.71
C MET A 91 -15.60 2.19 14.22
N ASN A 92 -14.33 2.07 14.59
CA ASN A 92 -13.93 2.02 15.98
C ASN A 92 -14.26 3.32 16.70
N ALA A 93 -14.01 4.44 16.05
CA ALA A 93 -14.36 5.77 16.60
C ALA A 93 -15.86 5.95 16.69
N SER A 94 -16.60 5.55 15.65
CA SER A 94 -18.05 5.72 15.58
C SER A 94 -18.79 4.83 16.58
N ALA A 95 -18.23 3.68 16.90
CA ALA A 95 -18.80 2.80 17.91
C ALA A 95 -18.89 3.49 19.28
N ARG A 96 -18.08 4.51 19.50
CA ARG A 96 -18.07 5.27 20.75
C ARG A 96 -18.93 6.52 20.70
N HIS A 97 -19.31 6.96 19.50
CA HIS A 97 -19.91 8.30 19.34
C HIS A 97 -21.18 8.32 18.51
N ASP A 98 -21.13 8.14 17.21
CA ASP A 98 -22.22 8.52 16.33
C ASP A 98 -22.47 7.50 15.22
N VAL A 99 -23.64 6.86 15.27
CA VAL A 99 -24.05 5.84 14.31
C VAL A 99 -24.18 6.40 12.88
N PRO A 100 -24.77 7.61 12.67
CA PRO A 100 -24.85 8.15 11.32
C PRO A 100 -23.50 8.35 10.65
N ALA A 101 -22.50 8.79 11.41
CA ALA A 101 -21.14 8.96 10.87
C ALA A 101 -20.55 7.62 10.46
N GLN A 102 -20.80 6.58 11.26
CA GLN A 102 -20.33 5.24 10.94
C GLN A 102 -20.94 4.74 9.63
N ALA A 103 -22.24 4.94 9.45
CA ALA A 103 -22.92 4.50 8.24
C ALA A 103 -22.36 5.18 6.99
N ALA A 104 -22.11 6.48 7.06
CA ALA A 104 -21.53 7.23 5.95
C ALA A 104 -20.13 6.73 5.60
N GLU A 105 -19.33 6.44 6.61
CA GLU A 105 -17.97 5.97 6.38
C GLU A 105 -17.94 4.55 5.83
N LEU A 106 -18.87 3.70 6.24
CA LEU A 106 -18.99 2.35 5.67
C LEU A 106 -19.36 2.41 4.19
N GLN A 107 -20.24 3.34 3.80
CA GLN A 107 -20.57 3.54 2.40
C GLN A 107 -19.37 4.01 1.59
N ARG A 108 -18.59 4.92 2.16
CA ARG A 108 -17.38 5.41 1.51
C ARG A 108 -16.37 4.28 1.34
N LEU A 109 -16.19 3.46 2.38
CA LEU A 109 -15.29 2.32 2.31
C LEU A 109 -15.71 1.35 1.20
N ALA A 110 -17.00 1.04 1.13
CA ALA A 110 -17.52 0.15 0.09
C ALA A 110 -17.23 0.71 -1.30
N TYR A 111 -17.42 2.01 -1.49
CA TYR A 111 -17.14 2.66 -2.77
C TYR A 111 -15.64 2.54 -3.12
N LEU A 112 -14.75 2.79 -2.15
CA LEU A 112 -13.32 2.72 -2.36
C LEU A 112 -12.86 1.29 -2.67
N LEU A 113 -13.46 0.29 -2.04
CA LEU A 113 -13.13 -1.10 -2.31
C LEU A 113 -13.55 -1.51 -3.72
N ASN A 114 -14.68 -1.01 -4.20
CA ASN A 114 -15.10 -1.25 -5.58
C ASN A 114 -14.15 -0.60 -6.58
N GLU A 115 -13.64 0.58 -6.25
CA GLU A 115 -12.67 1.28 -7.10
C GLU A 115 -11.33 0.55 -7.15
N ALA A 116 -10.96 -0.12 -6.04
CA ALA A 116 -9.67 -0.80 -5.93
C ALA A 116 -9.60 -2.07 -6.80
N ASP A 117 -10.75 -2.63 -7.15
CA ASP A 117 -10.80 -3.79 -8.04
C ASP A 117 -10.64 -3.35 -9.48
#